data_988ba1c9e90152c8f27b5c0b70f35e19
#
_entry.id   988ba1c9e90152c8f27b5c0b70f35e19
#
_cell.length_a   1.000
_cell.length_b   1.000
_cell.length_c   1.000
_cell.angle_alpha   90.00
_cell.angle_beta   90.00
_cell.angle_gamma   90.00
#
_symmetry.space_group_name_H-M   'P 1'
#
loop_
_entity.id
_entity.type
_entity.pdbx_description
1 polymer ?
#
loop_
_entity_poly.entity_id
_entity_poly.type
_entity_poly.pdbx_seq_one_letter_code
_entity_poly.pdbx_strand_id
1 'polypeptide(L)'
;MEFKHYSVLRDETIEELHIKPDGIYVDGTLGGAGHSYEICKRLSDKGRLIGIDQDEDAIAAASKRLEEFKDRVTIVRSNYSDMKNVLRELGIEKVDGIVLDLGVSSFQLDTPERGFTYRSEDAPLDMRMDNRNLLTAKDIVNTYSEMELFRIIRDYGEDRFAKNIAKHIVKAREKNSINTTGELNEIIRAAIPQKVRATGGHPSKRTYQAIRIELNHELDVLQDNLDDMIDLLNDQGRICIITFHSLEDRIVKSNFKKNENPCTCPSNFPVCVCGNKSKGHVVTRKPILPSDEELEVNSRSKSAKLRVFEKKD
;
A
#
# COMPACT_ATOMS: atom_id res chain seq x y z
N MET A 1 8.48 -16.25 22.12
CA MET A 1 7.12 -15.70 21.92
C MET A 1 6.83 -15.78 20.43
N GLU A 2 5.85 -16.58 20.01
CA GLU A 2 5.38 -16.55 18.64
C GLU A 2 4.71 -15.20 18.40
N PHE A 3 5.29 -14.37 17.55
CA PHE A 3 4.66 -13.13 17.11
C PHE A 3 3.42 -13.50 16.30
N LYS A 4 2.24 -13.47 16.90
CA LYS A 4 0.97 -13.54 16.17
C LYS A 4 0.83 -12.25 15.37
N HIS A 5 1.23 -12.31 14.12
CA HIS A 5 1.02 -11.21 13.18
C HIS A 5 -0.48 -11.12 12.86
N TYR A 6 -1.15 -10.11 13.38
CA TYR A 6 -2.53 -9.81 13.02
C TYR A 6 -2.53 -8.93 11.77
N SER A 7 -3.17 -9.40 10.70
CA SER A 7 -3.44 -8.56 9.53
C SER A 7 -4.40 -7.44 9.91
N VAL A 8 -4.12 -6.25 9.40
CA VAL A 8 -4.91 -5.05 9.69
C VAL A 8 -6.31 -5.17 9.08
N LEU A 9 -7.36 -4.82 9.85
CA LEU A 9 -8.76 -4.88 9.41
C LEU A 9 -9.13 -6.23 8.77
N ARG A 10 -8.57 -7.32 9.34
CA ARG A 10 -8.67 -8.66 8.74
C ARG A 10 -10.12 -9.12 8.62
N ASP A 11 -10.84 -9.07 9.71
CA ASP A 11 -12.19 -9.64 9.78
C ASP A 11 -13.16 -8.79 8.95
N GLU A 12 -13.03 -7.48 8.98
CA GLU A 12 -13.81 -6.54 8.18
C GLU A 12 -13.53 -6.72 6.68
N THR A 13 -12.27 -6.91 6.30
CA THR A 13 -11.89 -7.14 4.89
C THR A 13 -12.47 -8.43 4.36
N ILE A 14 -12.43 -9.50 5.14
CA ILE A 14 -12.96 -10.80 4.77
C ILE A 14 -14.49 -10.80 4.69
N GLU A 15 -15.15 -10.09 5.61
CA GLU A 15 -16.61 -9.92 5.57
C GLU A 15 -17.03 -9.12 4.32
N GLU A 16 -16.38 -7.99 4.08
CA GLU A 16 -16.71 -7.12 2.94
C GLU A 16 -16.36 -7.74 1.58
N LEU A 17 -15.44 -8.68 1.51
CA LEU A 17 -15.05 -9.35 0.27
C LEU A 17 -16.15 -10.28 -0.27
N HIS A 18 -17.14 -10.67 0.55
CA HIS A 18 -18.26 -11.55 0.18
C HIS A 18 -17.81 -12.84 -0.54
N ILE A 19 -16.94 -13.61 0.11
CA ILE A 19 -16.27 -14.75 -0.49
C ILE A 19 -17.26 -15.83 -0.95
N LYS A 20 -17.23 -16.11 -2.26
CA LYS A 20 -17.90 -17.25 -2.88
C LYS A 20 -16.98 -18.47 -2.80
N PRO A 21 -17.44 -19.65 -2.32
CA PRO A 21 -16.57 -20.82 -2.13
C PRO A 21 -15.82 -21.26 -3.39
N ASP A 22 -16.44 -21.20 -4.56
CA ASP A 22 -15.87 -21.61 -5.85
C ASP A 22 -15.24 -20.41 -6.61
N GLY A 23 -15.13 -19.23 -5.99
CA GLY A 23 -14.67 -18.01 -6.62
C GLY A 23 -13.15 -17.93 -6.78
N ILE A 24 -12.71 -16.96 -7.59
CA ILE A 24 -11.31 -16.64 -7.84
C ILE A 24 -10.99 -15.30 -7.17
N TYR A 25 -9.95 -15.28 -6.34
CA TYR A 25 -9.54 -14.10 -5.58
C TYR A 25 -8.10 -13.74 -5.84
N VAL A 26 -7.79 -12.44 -5.77
CA VAL A 26 -6.44 -11.93 -5.87
C VAL A 26 -6.10 -11.17 -4.58
N ASP A 27 -4.97 -11.51 -3.98
CA ASP A 27 -4.30 -10.69 -2.99
C ASP A 27 -3.09 -10.04 -3.66
N GLY A 28 -3.20 -8.75 -3.98
CA GLY A 28 -2.17 -8.01 -4.72
C GLY A 28 -1.01 -7.53 -3.86
N THR A 29 -1.11 -7.71 -2.53
CA THR A 29 -0.14 -7.32 -1.51
C THR A 29 0.00 -8.45 -0.50
N LEU A 30 0.43 -9.61 -0.98
CA LEU A 30 0.37 -10.88 -0.25
C LEU A 30 1.01 -10.81 1.15
N GLY A 31 2.16 -10.10 1.28
CA GLY A 31 2.86 -9.94 2.54
C GLY A 31 3.05 -11.24 3.30
N GLY A 32 2.69 -11.26 4.58
CA GLY A 32 2.67 -12.47 5.41
C GLY A 32 1.45 -13.38 5.20
N ALA A 33 0.66 -13.16 4.15
CA ALA A 33 -0.51 -13.94 3.75
C ALA A 33 -1.63 -14.05 4.81
N GLY A 34 -1.83 -13.02 5.61
CA GLY A 34 -2.85 -13.08 6.65
C GLY A 34 -4.28 -13.01 6.10
N HIS A 35 -4.57 -12.09 5.19
CA HIS A 35 -5.84 -12.02 4.48
C HIS A 35 -6.03 -13.25 3.57
N SER A 36 -5.00 -13.61 2.83
CA SER A 36 -4.95 -14.78 1.95
C SER A 36 -5.29 -16.09 2.67
N TYR A 37 -4.76 -16.30 3.87
CA TYR A 37 -5.05 -17.47 4.69
C TYR A 37 -6.54 -17.56 5.03
N GLU A 38 -7.15 -16.45 5.46
CA GLU A 38 -8.57 -16.39 5.78
C GLU A 38 -9.48 -16.54 4.54
N ILE A 39 -9.02 -16.07 3.37
CA ILE A 39 -9.71 -16.33 2.08
C ILE A 39 -9.68 -17.82 1.80
N CYS A 40 -8.50 -18.46 1.83
CA CYS A 40 -8.34 -19.89 1.53
C CYS A 40 -9.19 -20.79 2.42
N LYS A 41 -9.38 -20.47 3.69
CA LYS A 41 -10.26 -21.22 4.61
C LYS A 41 -11.73 -21.23 4.17
N ARG A 42 -12.16 -20.26 3.37
CA ARG A 42 -13.54 -20.10 2.90
C ARG A 42 -13.74 -20.63 1.47
N LEU A 43 -12.65 -20.89 0.77
CA LEU A 43 -12.69 -21.47 -0.57
C LEU A 43 -12.92 -22.99 -0.52
N SER A 44 -13.69 -23.49 -1.47
CA SER A 44 -13.81 -24.92 -1.77
C SER A 44 -12.60 -25.41 -2.58
N ASP A 45 -12.61 -26.68 -2.94
CA ASP A 45 -11.57 -27.27 -3.81
C ASP A 45 -11.58 -26.71 -5.25
N LYS A 46 -12.64 -26.01 -5.66
CA LYS A 46 -12.75 -25.34 -6.96
C LYS A 46 -12.31 -23.89 -6.92
N GLY A 47 -12.34 -23.27 -5.73
CA GLY A 47 -11.92 -21.89 -5.55
C GLY A 47 -10.41 -21.73 -5.73
N ARG A 48 -9.98 -20.54 -6.12
CA ARG A 48 -8.57 -20.22 -6.36
C ARG A 48 -8.18 -18.91 -5.69
N LEU A 49 -6.94 -18.86 -5.20
CA LEU A 49 -6.29 -17.63 -4.74
C LEU A 49 -5.02 -17.38 -5.55
N ILE A 50 -4.87 -16.17 -6.06
CA ILE A 50 -3.65 -15.67 -6.69
C ILE A 50 -3.04 -14.65 -5.73
N GLY A 51 -1.88 -14.96 -5.17
CA GLY A 51 -1.11 -14.04 -4.33
C GLY A 51 -0.01 -13.37 -5.15
N ILE A 52 0.05 -12.04 -5.10
CA ILE A 52 1.07 -11.25 -5.80
C ILE A 52 1.86 -10.47 -4.74
N ASP A 53 3.18 -10.55 -4.79
CA ASP A 53 4.07 -9.68 -4.04
C ASP A 53 5.38 -9.48 -4.80
N GLN A 54 6.00 -8.33 -4.61
CA GLN A 54 7.31 -8.03 -5.19
C GLN A 54 8.47 -8.39 -4.25
N ASP A 55 8.17 -8.55 -2.96
CA ASP A 55 9.15 -8.85 -1.92
C ASP A 55 9.36 -10.36 -1.78
N GLU A 56 10.61 -10.80 -1.98
CA GLU A 56 10.99 -12.21 -1.87
C GLU A 56 10.79 -12.79 -0.47
N ASP A 57 11.03 -11.99 0.57
CA ASP A 57 10.84 -12.41 1.95
C ASP A 57 9.35 -12.64 2.26
N ALA A 58 8.48 -11.76 1.74
CA ALA A 58 7.03 -11.90 1.83
C ALA A 58 6.56 -13.19 1.15
N ILE A 59 7.05 -13.46 -0.06
CA ILE A 59 6.72 -14.68 -0.82
C ILE A 59 7.13 -15.94 -0.05
N ALA A 60 8.33 -15.96 0.52
CA ALA A 60 8.81 -17.10 1.30
C ALA A 60 7.94 -17.35 2.55
N ALA A 61 7.58 -16.30 3.27
CA ALA A 61 6.69 -16.39 4.43
C ALA A 61 5.28 -16.84 4.05
N ALA A 62 4.72 -16.27 2.98
CA ALA A 62 3.40 -16.63 2.47
C ALA A 62 3.33 -18.07 1.99
N SER A 63 4.33 -18.55 1.25
CA SER A 63 4.41 -19.93 0.76
C SER A 63 4.36 -20.94 1.91
N LYS A 64 5.07 -20.66 2.99
CA LYS A 64 5.05 -21.50 4.19
C LYS A 64 3.69 -21.45 4.90
N ARG A 65 3.08 -20.28 5.00
CA ARG A 65 1.80 -20.11 5.68
C ARG A 65 0.63 -20.76 4.93
N LEU A 66 0.69 -20.74 3.59
CA LEU A 66 -0.36 -21.24 2.72
C LEU A 66 -0.11 -22.68 2.23
N GLU A 67 0.90 -23.37 2.78
CA GLU A 67 1.29 -24.74 2.34
C GLU A 67 0.12 -25.74 2.36
N GLU A 68 -0.77 -25.65 3.34
CA GLU A 68 -1.95 -26.51 3.43
C GLU A 68 -2.98 -26.27 2.29
N PHE A 69 -2.89 -25.12 1.62
CA PHE A 69 -3.78 -24.71 0.51
C PHE A 69 -3.08 -24.71 -0.86
N LYS A 70 -1.89 -25.29 -0.98
CA LYS A 70 -1.03 -25.21 -2.18
C LYS A 70 -1.73 -25.59 -3.50
N ASP A 71 -2.69 -26.49 -3.46
CA ASP A 71 -3.41 -26.93 -4.66
C ASP A 71 -4.40 -25.86 -5.19
N ARG A 72 -4.71 -24.86 -4.39
CA ARG A 72 -5.66 -23.76 -4.70
C ARG A 72 -4.99 -22.39 -4.76
N VAL A 73 -3.70 -22.31 -4.43
CA VAL A 73 -2.95 -21.06 -4.33
C VAL A 73 -1.88 -21.00 -5.39
N THR A 74 -1.82 -19.88 -6.11
CA THR A 74 -0.72 -19.54 -7.01
C THR A 74 -0.05 -18.27 -6.49
N ILE A 75 1.24 -18.34 -6.18
CA ILE A 75 2.02 -17.16 -5.73
C ILE A 75 2.92 -16.70 -6.87
N VAL A 76 2.84 -15.41 -7.18
CA VAL A 76 3.60 -14.78 -8.29
C VAL A 76 4.44 -13.63 -7.74
N ARG A 77 5.74 -13.64 -8.05
CA ARG A 77 6.63 -12.51 -7.73
C ARG A 77 6.48 -11.41 -8.76
N SER A 78 5.60 -10.47 -8.50
CA SER A 78 5.32 -9.31 -9.34
C SER A 78 4.83 -8.14 -8.51
N ASN A 79 4.71 -6.97 -9.11
CA ASN A 79 3.96 -5.86 -8.54
C ASN A 79 2.49 -5.99 -8.93
N TYR A 80 1.56 -5.56 -8.07
CA TYR A 80 0.13 -5.59 -8.37
C TYR A 80 -0.26 -4.73 -9.59
N SER A 81 0.60 -3.81 -10.03
CA SER A 81 0.43 -3.09 -11.30
C SER A 81 0.38 -4.02 -12.51
N ASP A 82 1.00 -5.19 -12.42
CA ASP A 82 1.03 -6.19 -13.49
C ASP A 82 -0.07 -7.26 -13.35
N MET A 83 -1.00 -7.08 -12.41
CA MET A 83 -2.08 -8.05 -12.11
C MET A 83 -2.80 -8.56 -13.36
N LYS A 84 -3.11 -7.66 -14.29
CA LYS A 84 -3.80 -8.00 -15.55
C LYS A 84 -3.00 -8.98 -16.41
N ASN A 85 -1.69 -8.80 -16.53
CA ASN A 85 -0.83 -9.71 -17.26
C ASN A 85 -0.66 -11.04 -16.52
N VAL A 86 -0.47 -11.00 -15.21
CA VAL A 86 -0.39 -12.20 -14.36
C VAL A 86 -1.63 -13.07 -14.52
N LEU A 87 -2.82 -12.49 -14.43
CA LEU A 87 -4.08 -13.23 -14.60
C LEU A 87 -4.22 -13.78 -16.02
N ARG A 88 -3.86 -13.01 -17.04
CA ARG A 88 -3.89 -13.47 -18.44
C ARG A 88 -2.96 -14.67 -18.67
N GLU A 89 -1.77 -14.68 -18.11
CA GLU A 89 -0.83 -15.80 -18.20
C GLU A 89 -1.36 -17.07 -17.51
N LEU A 90 -2.16 -16.90 -16.47
CA LEU A 90 -2.85 -17.99 -15.77
C LEU A 90 -4.16 -18.42 -16.45
N GLY A 91 -4.54 -17.81 -17.57
CA GLY A 91 -5.79 -18.08 -18.28
C GLY A 91 -7.04 -17.60 -17.53
N ILE A 92 -6.90 -16.58 -16.68
CA ILE A 92 -7.98 -16.00 -15.88
C ILE A 92 -8.35 -14.63 -16.46
N GLU A 93 -9.58 -14.48 -16.92
CA GLU A 93 -10.08 -13.22 -17.48
C GLU A 93 -10.68 -12.31 -16.42
N LYS A 94 -11.38 -12.89 -15.43
CA LYS A 94 -12.10 -12.18 -14.38
C LYS A 94 -11.94 -12.86 -13.04
N VAL A 95 -12.12 -12.09 -11.97
CA VAL A 95 -12.00 -12.54 -10.59
C VAL A 95 -13.21 -12.10 -9.75
N ASP A 96 -13.53 -12.82 -8.67
CA ASP A 96 -14.65 -12.51 -7.79
C ASP A 96 -14.29 -11.51 -6.69
N GLY A 97 -13.00 -11.34 -6.42
CA GLY A 97 -12.56 -10.29 -5.50
C GLY A 97 -11.06 -10.01 -5.54
N ILE A 98 -10.72 -8.79 -5.13
CA ILE A 98 -9.35 -8.29 -5.05
C ILE A 98 -9.14 -7.68 -3.66
N VAL A 99 -8.03 -7.99 -3.03
CA VAL A 99 -7.57 -7.35 -1.78
C VAL A 99 -6.24 -6.65 -2.03
N LEU A 100 -6.13 -5.41 -1.54
CA LEU A 100 -4.88 -4.68 -1.43
C LEU A 100 -4.72 -4.17 0.00
N ASP A 101 -3.66 -4.57 0.69
CA ASP A 101 -3.21 -4.05 1.97
C ASP A 101 -1.97 -3.19 1.71
N LEU A 102 -2.18 -1.87 1.48
CA LEU A 102 -1.14 -0.98 0.96
C LEU A 102 -0.07 -0.65 2.01
N GLY A 103 1.06 -0.18 1.51
CA GLY A 103 2.18 0.27 2.34
C GLY A 103 3.19 -0.84 2.62
N VAL A 104 3.78 -0.83 3.82
CA VAL A 104 4.87 -1.73 4.21
C VAL A 104 4.39 -2.87 5.09
N SER A 105 4.91 -4.06 4.86
CA SER A 105 4.64 -5.21 5.73
C SER A 105 5.28 -5.02 7.11
N SER A 106 4.70 -5.68 8.13
CA SER A 106 5.33 -5.66 9.45
C SER A 106 6.73 -6.27 9.42
N PHE A 107 6.98 -7.28 8.58
CA PHE A 107 8.30 -7.85 8.41
C PHE A 107 9.32 -6.80 7.93
N GLN A 108 8.97 -5.99 6.94
CA GLN A 108 9.83 -4.90 6.45
C GLN A 108 10.13 -3.86 7.54
N LEU A 109 9.15 -3.55 8.41
CA LEU A 109 9.35 -2.62 9.53
C LEU A 109 10.16 -3.22 10.68
N ASP A 110 10.06 -4.53 10.90
CA ASP A 110 10.71 -5.24 12.02
C ASP A 110 12.11 -5.77 11.65
N THR A 111 12.50 -5.67 10.37
CA THR A 111 13.81 -6.04 9.85
C THR A 111 14.63 -4.76 9.60
N PRO A 112 15.53 -4.35 10.53
CA PRO A 112 16.27 -3.09 10.41
C PRO A 112 17.07 -2.98 9.11
N GLU A 113 17.62 -4.09 8.64
CA GLU A 113 18.43 -4.18 7.42
C GLU A 113 17.68 -3.78 6.16
N ARG A 114 16.33 -3.80 6.18
CA ARG A 114 15.48 -3.33 5.09
C ARG A 114 15.35 -1.80 5.05
N GLY A 115 15.76 -1.08 6.08
CA GLY A 115 15.83 0.39 6.12
C GLY A 115 14.49 1.13 6.21
N PHE A 116 13.36 0.44 6.37
CA PHE A 116 12.03 1.08 6.49
C PHE A 116 11.78 1.73 7.84
N THR A 117 12.49 1.29 8.88
CA THR A 117 12.31 1.80 10.23
C THR A 117 13.22 2.97 10.55
N TYR A 118 12.65 4.02 11.10
CA TYR A 118 13.41 5.15 11.67
C TYR A 118 13.78 4.93 13.16
N ARG A 119 13.52 3.75 13.71
CA ARG A 119 13.77 3.43 15.12
C ARG A 119 15.14 2.80 15.36
N SER A 120 15.76 2.24 14.35
CA SER A 120 17.13 1.73 14.38
C SER A 120 18.07 2.82 13.90
N GLU A 121 19.21 3.01 14.58
CA GLU A 121 20.19 4.07 14.22
C GLU A 121 21.20 3.59 13.19
N ASP A 122 21.55 2.30 13.23
CA ASP A 122 22.60 1.72 12.39
C ASP A 122 22.07 1.02 11.12
N ALA A 123 20.76 1.08 10.87
CA ALA A 123 20.16 0.45 9.70
C ALA A 123 20.57 1.16 8.40
N PRO A 124 20.80 0.44 7.30
CA PRO A 124 21.06 1.03 6.00
C PRO A 124 19.83 1.77 5.46
N LEU A 125 20.05 2.78 4.64
CA LEU A 125 18.97 3.49 3.92
C LEU A 125 18.62 2.74 2.63
N ASP A 126 17.98 1.57 2.75
CA ASP A 126 17.56 0.77 1.59
C ASP A 126 16.13 1.13 1.15
N MET A 127 15.10 0.77 1.89
CA MET A 127 13.66 1.00 1.66
C MET A 127 13.09 0.43 0.35
N ARG A 128 13.80 -0.46 -0.35
CA ARG A 128 13.24 -1.12 -1.54
C ARG A 128 12.25 -2.21 -1.14
N MET A 129 11.06 -2.16 -1.71
CA MET A 129 10.10 -3.27 -1.61
C MET A 129 10.52 -4.43 -2.53
N ASP A 130 11.02 -4.12 -3.72
CA ASP A 130 11.61 -5.08 -4.65
C ASP A 130 13.14 -4.94 -4.63
N ASN A 131 13.84 -5.96 -4.14
CA ASN A 131 15.30 -5.96 -4.04
C ASN A 131 16.02 -6.06 -5.41
N ARG A 132 15.29 -6.29 -6.50
CA ARG A 132 15.80 -6.23 -7.89
C ARG A 132 16.02 -4.80 -8.38
N ASN A 133 15.35 -3.82 -7.76
CA ASN A 133 15.55 -2.41 -8.08
C ASN A 133 16.97 -1.95 -7.71
N LEU A 134 17.57 -1.14 -8.54
CA LEU A 134 18.93 -0.63 -8.32
C LEU A 134 18.95 0.58 -7.39
N LEU A 135 17.94 1.45 -7.48
CA LEU A 135 17.82 2.66 -6.68
C LEU A 135 17.44 2.32 -5.24
N THR A 136 18.09 2.97 -4.27
CA THR A 136 17.83 2.83 -2.84
C THR A 136 17.46 4.18 -2.21
N ALA A 137 16.94 4.17 -0.99
CA ALA A 137 16.71 5.42 -0.23
C ALA A 137 18.01 6.21 -0.02
N LYS A 138 19.15 5.50 0.13
CA LYS A 138 20.47 6.12 0.20
C LYS A 138 20.78 6.94 -1.06
N ASP A 139 20.47 6.40 -2.24
CA ASP A 139 20.71 7.12 -3.49
C ASP A 139 19.84 8.37 -3.57
N ILE A 140 18.55 8.28 -3.22
CA ILE A 140 17.65 9.45 -3.19
C ILE A 140 18.23 10.57 -2.32
N VAL A 141 18.60 10.29 -1.05
CA VAL A 141 19.09 11.33 -0.15
C VAL A 141 20.45 11.89 -0.57
N ASN A 142 21.28 11.09 -1.25
CA ASN A 142 22.62 11.53 -1.64
C ASN A 142 22.70 12.15 -3.04
N THR A 143 21.74 11.86 -3.95
CA THR A 143 21.85 12.31 -5.36
C THR A 143 20.78 13.30 -5.79
N TYR A 144 19.55 13.23 -5.22
CA TYR A 144 18.49 14.15 -5.61
C TYR A 144 18.86 15.60 -5.29
N SER A 145 18.49 16.55 -6.17
CA SER A 145 18.65 17.98 -5.91
C SER A 145 17.83 18.44 -4.70
N GLU A 146 18.17 19.61 -4.15
CA GLU A 146 17.40 20.22 -3.06
C GLU A 146 15.92 20.41 -3.44
N MET A 147 15.66 20.76 -4.72
CA MET A 147 14.31 20.96 -5.22
C MET A 147 13.52 19.64 -5.32
N GLU A 148 14.15 18.56 -5.75
CA GLU A 148 13.52 17.23 -5.81
C GLU A 148 13.24 16.71 -4.40
N LEU A 149 14.18 16.79 -3.48
CA LEU A 149 13.96 16.44 -2.06
C LEU A 149 12.84 17.28 -1.44
N PHE A 150 12.83 18.58 -1.69
CA PHE A 150 11.76 19.46 -1.23
C PHE A 150 10.40 19.01 -1.78
N ARG A 151 10.32 18.71 -3.09
CA ARG A 151 9.10 18.25 -3.76
C ARG A 151 8.55 17.00 -3.08
N ILE A 152 9.37 15.95 -2.96
CA ILE A 152 8.90 14.68 -2.40
C ILE A 152 8.51 14.80 -0.92
N ILE A 153 9.28 15.51 -0.11
CA ILE A 153 8.99 15.69 1.32
C ILE A 153 7.72 16.53 1.52
N ARG A 154 7.48 17.54 0.66
CA ARG A 154 6.25 18.34 0.68
C ARG A 154 5.04 17.54 0.22
N ASP A 155 5.13 16.89 -0.94
CA ASP A 155 3.99 16.30 -1.64
C ASP A 155 3.64 14.90 -1.11
N TYR A 156 4.64 14.08 -0.80
CA TYR A 156 4.43 12.71 -0.29
C TYR A 156 4.55 12.61 1.24
N GLY A 157 5.33 13.47 1.86
CA GLY A 157 5.42 13.57 3.32
C GLY A 157 4.36 14.48 3.95
N GLU A 158 3.74 15.37 3.16
CA GLU A 158 2.87 16.45 3.65
C GLU A 158 3.53 17.21 4.83
N ASP A 159 4.89 17.41 4.76
CA ASP A 159 5.65 17.99 5.84
C ASP A 159 5.85 19.51 5.66
N ARG A 160 5.39 20.28 6.61
CA ARG A 160 5.53 21.75 6.60
C ARG A 160 6.98 22.24 6.67
N PHE A 161 7.91 21.41 7.12
CA PHE A 161 9.35 21.72 7.19
C PHE A 161 10.13 21.19 5.99
N ALA A 162 9.45 20.69 4.95
CA ALA A 162 10.05 20.05 3.77
C ALA A 162 11.23 20.85 3.19
N LYS A 163 11.07 22.16 3.02
CA LYS A 163 12.14 23.02 2.48
C LYS A 163 13.39 23.03 3.38
N ASN A 164 13.20 23.11 4.70
CA ASN A 164 14.32 23.14 5.64
C ASN A 164 14.99 21.76 5.75
N ILE A 165 14.20 20.67 5.72
CA ILE A 165 14.72 19.31 5.74
C ILE A 165 15.57 19.07 4.48
N ALA A 166 15.07 19.37 3.28
CA ALA A 166 15.80 19.22 2.02
C ALA A 166 17.13 19.97 2.05
N LYS A 167 17.14 21.23 2.49
CA LYS A 167 18.35 22.03 2.64
C LYS A 167 19.37 21.40 3.60
N HIS A 168 18.89 20.84 4.74
CA HIS A 168 19.77 20.20 5.72
C HIS A 168 20.37 18.89 5.17
N ILE A 169 19.60 18.10 4.42
CA ILE A 169 20.08 16.90 3.76
C ILE A 169 21.20 17.25 2.78
N VAL A 170 20.98 18.21 1.88
CA VAL A 170 21.98 18.63 0.89
C VAL A 170 23.24 19.14 1.57
N LYS A 171 23.11 20.02 2.57
CA LYS A 171 24.26 20.54 3.32
C LYS A 171 25.04 19.45 4.08
N ALA A 172 24.34 18.43 4.59
CA ALA A 172 25.00 17.33 5.31
C ALA A 172 25.81 16.45 4.36
N ARG A 173 25.22 16.04 3.22
CA ARG A 173 25.89 15.17 2.25
C ARG A 173 27.07 15.82 1.53
N GLU A 174 27.16 17.15 1.48
CA GLU A 174 28.35 17.86 0.98
C GLU A 174 29.60 17.56 1.82
N LYS A 175 29.44 17.17 3.08
CA LYS A 175 30.53 16.83 3.99
C LYS A 175 30.82 15.34 3.99
N ASN A 176 29.79 14.52 4.18
CA ASN A 176 29.87 13.08 4.22
C ASN A 176 28.59 12.47 3.64
N SER A 177 28.72 11.38 2.90
CA SER A 177 27.55 10.61 2.41
C SER A 177 26.69 10.15 3.59
N ILE A 178 25.37 10.24 3.42
CA ILE A 178 24.38 9.80 4.41
C ILE A 178 24.12 8.31 4.15
N ASN A 179 24.47 7.44 5.09
CA ASN A 179 24.46 5.99 4.90
C ASN A 179 23.44 5.26 5.77
N THR A 180 23.15 5.80 6.95
CA THR A 180 22.32 5.12 7.93
C THR A 180 21.06 5.91 8.28
N THR A 181 20.10 5.19 8.83
CA THR A 181 18.86 5.78 9.34
C THR A 181 19.12 6.76 10.48
N GLY A 182 20.12 6.51 11.35
CA GLY A 182 20.51 7.42 12.42
C GLY A 182 21.03 8.75 11.89
N GLU A 183 21.95 8.71 10.90
CA GLU A 183 22.48 9.92 10.27
C GLU A 183 21.35 10.77 9.65
N LEU A 184 20.42 10.13 8.93
CA LEU A 184 19.26 10.83 8.36
C LEU A 184 18.34 11.40 9.45
N ASN A 185 18.11 10.65 10.53
CA ASN A 185 17.29 11.09 11.66
C ASN A 185 17.86 12.35 12.32
N GLU A 186 19.18 12.40 12.56
CA GLU A 186 19.84 13.57 13.14
C GLU A 186 19.70 14.81 12.24
N ILE A 187 19.86 14.66 10.94
CA ILE A 187 19.69 15.72 9.95
C ILE A 187 18.26 16.28 9.98
N ILE A 188 17.24 15.38 9.97
CA ILE A 188 15.84 15.77 10.03
C ILE A 188 15.54 16.46 11.37
N ARG A 189 16.06 15.91 12.48
CA ARG A 189 15.90 16.47 13.82
C ARG A 189 16.47 17.90 13.91
N ALA A 190 17.63 18.15 13.31
CA ALA A 190 18.25 19.46 13.26
C ALA A 190 17.44 20.47 12.42
N ALA A 191 16.71 19.98 11.40
CA ALA A 191 15.90 20.81 10.51
C ALA A 191 14.56 21.25 11.12
N ILE A 192 14.09 20.59 12.20
CA ILE A 192 12.76 20.83 12.80
C ILE A 192 12.94 21.52 14.17
N PRO A 193 12.24 22.66 14.44
CA PRO A 193 12.33 23.37 15.73
C PRO A 193 12.02 22.46 16.93
N GLN A 194 12.80 22.60 18.01
CA GLN A 194 12.67 21.76 19.22
C GLN A 194 11.25 21.78 19.80
N LYS A 195 10.59 22.95 19.83
CA LYS A 195 9.22 23.11 20.34
C LYS A 195 8.22 22.21 19.58
N VAL A 196 8.42 22.00 18.28
CA VAL A 196 7.54 21.16 17.44
C VAL A 196 7.81 19.69 17.69
N ARG A 197 9.07 19.32 17.85
CA ARG A 197 9.47 17.93 18.13
C ARG A 197 8.95 17.42 19.48
N ALA A 198 8.79 18.31 20.45
CA ALA A 198 8.32 17.95 21.78
C ALA A 198 6.82 17.59 21.85
N THR A 199 6.01 18.05 20.88
CA THR A 199 4.54 17.87 20.89
C THR A 199 4.02 16.94 19.80
N GLY A 200 4.89 16.51 18.88
CA GLY A 200 4.54 15.68 17.72
C GLY A 200 4.95 14.21 17.87
N GLY A 201 4.60 13.39 16.88
CA GLY A 201 5.17 12.05 16.70
C GLY A 201 6.64 12.11 16.28
N HIS A 202 7.23 10.96 15.92
CA HIS A 202 8.63 10.90 15.51
C HIS A 202 8.89 11.84 14.31
N PRO A 203 9.87 12.75 14.39
CA PRO A 203 10.09 13.80 13.39
C PRO A 203 10.40 13.27 11.99
N SER A 204 11.02 12.10 11.91
CA SER A 204 11.40 11.49 10.62
C SER A 204 10.25 10.78 9.91
N LYS A 205 9.12 10.49 10.59
CA LYS A 205 8.03 9.67 10.03
C LYS A 205 7.60 10.12 8.63
N ARG A 206 7.40 11.43 8.44
CA ARG A 206 6.92 12.01 7.18
C ARG A 206 7.97 11.98 6.07
N THR A 207 9.22 12.25 6.42
CA THR A 207 10.34 12.19 5.46
C THR A 207 10.59 10.75 5.00
N TYR A 208 10.54 9.77 5.90
CA TYR A 208 10.65 8.34 5.54
C TYR A 208 9.49 7.90 4.64
N GLN A 209 8.26 8.30 4.96
CA GLN A 209 7.12 8.06 4.08
C GLN A 209 7.35 8.65 2.68
N ALA A 210 7.85 9.88 2.59
CA ALA A 210 8.09 10.56 1.32
C ALA A 210 9.14 9.85 0.46
N ILE A 211 10.27 9.46 1.07
CA ILE A 211 11.34 8.73 0.38
C ILE A 211 10.84 7.36 -0.09
N ARG A 212 10.09 6.64 0.76
CA ARG A 212 9.54 5.34 0.45
C ARG A 212 8.57 5.39 -0.73
N ILE A 213 7.64 6.35 -0.71
CA ILE A 213 6.65 6.55 -1.79
C ILE A 213 7.37 6.86 -3.11
N GLU A 214 8.35 7.76 -3.11
CA GLU A 214 9.13 8.11 -4.30
C GLU A 214 9.88 6.88 -4.83
N LEU A 215 10.59 6.17 -3.96
CA LEU A 215 11.42 5.02 -4.31
C LEU A 215 10.64 3.87 -4.93
N ASN A 216 9.47 3.57 -4.36
CA ASN A 216 8.67 2.41 -4.75
C ASN A 216 7.50 2.79 -5.67
N HIS A 217 7.38 4.06 -6.08
CA HIS A 217 6.31 4.57 -6.95
C HIS A 217 4.90 4.24 -6.46
N GLU A 218 4.70 4.20 -5.13
CA GLU A 218 3.50 3.66 -4.50
C GLU A 218 2.21 4.33 -4.97
N LEU A 219 2.21 5.66 -5.12
CA LEU A 219 1.01 6.40 -5.52
C LEU A 219 0.73 6.31 -7.02
N ASP A 220 1.76 6.34 -7.87
CA ASP A 220 1.63 6.23 -9.32
C ASP A 220 1.09 4.85 -9.69
N VAL A 221 1.71 3.80 -9.12
CA VAL A 221 1.26 2.40 -9.29
C VAL A 221 -0.21 2.23 -8.88
N LEU A 222 -0.60 2.79 -7.75
CA LEU A 222 -1.99 2.72 -7.28
C LEU A 222 -2.94 3.47 -8.23
N GLN A 223 -2.62 4.72 -8.58
CA GLN A 223 -3.48 5.57 -9.39
C GLN A 223 -3.71 5.01 -10.79
N ASP A 224 -2.64 4.51 -11.42
CA ASP A 224 -2.67 4.12 -12.82
C ASP A 224 -3.35 2.76 -13.05
N ASN A 225 -3.47 1.92 -12.01
CA ASN A 225 -3.96 0.54 -12.17
C ASN A 225 -5.33 0.27 -11.55
N LEU A 226 -5.91 1.19 -10.79
CA LEU A 226 -7.22 0.97 -10.13
C LEU A 226 -8.37 0.73 -11.11
N ASP A 227 -8.41 1.44 -12.23
CA ASP A 227 -9.45 1.28 -13.25
C ASP A 227 -9.38 -0.12 -13.89
N ASP A 228 -8.17 -0.63 -14.18
CA ASP A 228 -7.95 -1.97 -14.71
C ASP A 228 -8.33 -3.05 -13.69
N MET A 229 -8.04 -2.86 -12.41
CA MET A 229 -8.44 -3.80 -11.35
C MET A 229 -9.96 -3.90 -11.21
N ILE A 230 -10.69 -2.76 -11.29
CA ILE A 230 -12.15 -2.76 -11.29
C ILE A 230 -12.68 -3.49 -12.53
N ASP A 231 -12.01 -3.33 -13.68
CA ASP A 231 -12.41 -4.02 -14.92
C ASP A 231 -12.14 -5.52 -14.89
N LEU A 232 -11.22 -6.02 -14.06
CA LEU A 232 -10.97 -7.44 -13.84
C LEU A 232 -12.03 -8.14 -12.97
N LEU A 233 -12.88 -7.39 -12.28
CA LEU A 233 -13.92 -8.00 -11.44
C LEU A 233 -15.07 -8.57 -12.27
N ASN A 234 -15.60 -9.69 -11.81
CA ASN A 234 -16.91 -10.21 -12.21
C ASN A 234 -18.03 -9.29 -11.72
N ASP A 235 -19.24 -9.42 -12.27
CA ASP A 235 -20.43 -8.79 -11.69
C ASP A 235 -20.59 -9.20 -10.22
N GLN A 236 -20.89 -8.25 -9.36
CA GLN A 236 -20.90 -8.38 -7.89
C GLN A 236 -19.55 -8.77 -7.26
N GLY A 237 -18.47 -8.75 -8.02
CA GLY A 237 -17.12 -8.88 -7.49
C GLY A 237 -16.69 -7.61 -6.74
N ARG A 238 -15.87 -7.75 -5.69
CA ARG A 238 -15.46 -6.65 -4.83
C ARG A 238 -13.96 -6.42 -4.81
N ILE A 239 -13.57 -5.15 -4.79
CA ILE A 239 -12.21 -4.77 -4.45
C ILE A 239 -12.20 -4.10 -3.08
N CYS A 240 -11.39 -4.66 -2.18
CA CYS A 240 -11.16 -4.20 -0.81
C CYS A 240 -9.75 -3.62 -0.72
N ILE A 241 -9.63 -2.33 -0.37
CA ILE A 241 -8.34 -1.65 -0.29
C ILE A 241 -8.16 -1.04 1.09
N ILE A 242 -7.10 -1.45 1.78
CA ILE A 242 -6.66 -0.88 3.04
C ILE A 242 -5.57 0.14 2.76
N THR A 243 -5.74 1.36 3.26
CA THR A 243 -4.81 2.48 3.10
C THR A 243 -4.31 2.96 4.46
N PHE A 244 -3.07 3.49 4.54
CA PHE A 244 -2.44 3.91 5.80
C PHE A 244 -2.13 5.40 5.88
N HIS A 245 -2.27 6.13 4.79
CA HIS A 245 -2.09 7.59 4.78
C HIS A 245 -3.08 8.31 3.87
N SER A 246 -3.14 9.64 4.04
CA SER A 246 -4.11 10.52 3.37
C SER A 246 -4.05 10.49 1.85
N LEU A 247 -2.86 10.30 1.28
CA LEU A 247 -2.66 10.33 -0.17
C LEU A 247 -3.25 9.08 -0.83
N GLU A 248 -2.98 7.89 -0.30
CA GLU A 248 -3.60 6.63 -0.75
C GLU A 248 -5.12 6.71 -0.65
N ASP A 249 -5.64 7.09 0.54
CA ASP A 249 -7.07 7.17 0.80
C ASP A 249 -7.78 8.14 -0.17
N ARG A 250 -7.10 9.24 -0.54
CA ARG A 250 -7.61 10.22 -1.51
C ARG A 250 -7.70 9.64 -2.92
N ILE A 251 -6.67 8.90 -3.36
CA ILE A 251 -6.64 8.24 -4.67
C ILE A 251 -7.76 7.22 -4.77
N VAL A 252 -7.85 6.28 -3.82
CA VAL A 252 -8.87 5.22 -3.80
C VAL A 252 -10.27 5.82 -3.77
N LYS A 253 -10.53 6.76 -2.85
CA LYS A 253 -11.84 7.43 -2.75
C LYS A 253 -12.23 8.14 -4.04
N SER A 254 -11.29 8.84 -4.68
CA SER A 254 -11.55 9.60 -5.90
C SER A 254 -11.82 8.67 -7.08
N ASN A 255 -11.04 7.59 -7.19
CA ASN A 255 -11.19 6.59 -8.24
C ASN A 255 -12.52 5.83 -8.11
N PHE A 256 -12.88 5.35 -6.93
CA PHE A 256 -14.14 4.66 -6.69
C PHE A 256 -15.35 5.56 -6.99
N LYS A 257 -15.29 6.83 -6.58
CA LYS A 257 -16.35 7.81 -6.90
C LYS A 257 -16.45 8.06 -8.40
N LYS A 258 -15.33 8.15 -9.12
CA LYS A 258 -15.29 8.31 -10.58
C LYS A 258 -15.93 7.10 -11.27
N ASN A 259 -15.64 5.88 -10.82
CA ASN A 259 -16.19 4.66 -11.41
C ASN A 259 -17.66 4.44 -11.05
N GLU A 260 -18.14 4.93 -9.90
CA GLU A 260 -19.57 4.95 -9.54
C GLU A 260 -20.34 5.99 -10.38
N ASN A 261 -19.77 7.19 -10.53
CA ASN A 261 -20.40 8.31 -11.22
C ASN A 261 -19.46 8.91 -12.29
N PRO A 262 -19.27 8.23 -13.42
CA PRO A 262 -18.27 8.61 -14.42
C PRO A 262 -18.71 9.75 -15.33
N CYS A 263 -19.87 10.35 -15.10
CA CYS A 263 -20.40 11.42 -15.94
C CYS A 263 -19.48 12.65 -15.93
N THR A 264 -19.08 13.11 -17.12
CA THR A 264 -18.25 14.31 -17.34
C THR A 264 -19.02 15.49 -17.89
N CYS A 265 -20.35 15.36 -18.05
CA CYS A 265 -21.19 16.45 -18.52
C CYS A 265 -21.24 17.61 -17.52
N PRO A 266 -21.33 18.85 -17.98
CA PRO A 266 -21.65 20.00 -17.13
C PRO A 266 -22.91 19.74 -16.29
N SER A 267 -22.88 20.16 -15.02
CA SER A 267 -23.99 19.91 -14.06
C SER A 267 -25.34 20.53 -14.47
N ASN A 268 -25.33 21.51 -15.37
CA ASN A 268 -26.53 22.19 -15.91
C ASN A 268 -27.12 21.49 -17.14
N PHE A 269 -26.53 20.38 -17.62
CA PHE A 269 -27.09 19.62 -18.73
C PHE A 269 -28.33 18.84 -18.27
N PRO A 270 -29.46 18.93 -18.98
CA PRO A 270 -30.71 18.24 -18.61
C PRO A 270 -30.61 16.72 -18.80
N VAL A 271 -29.74 16.26 -19.71
CA VAL A 271 -29.51 14.82 -20.01
C VAL A 271 -28.04 14.57 -20.21
N CYS A 272 -27.57 13.43 -19.70
CA CYS A 272 -26.17 13.00 -19.90
C CYS A 272 -25.93 12.64 -21.37
N VAL A 273 -24.89 13.24 -21.97
CA VAL A 273 -24.49 13.03 -23.38
C VAL A 273 -23.08 12.44 -23.51
N CYS A 274 -22.34 12.24 -22.40
CA CYS A 274 -20.96 11.73 -22.46
C CYS A 274 -20.87 10.23 -22.74
N GLY A 275 -21.95 9.48 -22.57
CA GLY A 275 -21.98 8.03 -22.80
C GLY A 275 -21.24 7.18 -21.76
N ASN A 276 -20.61 7.82 -20.77
CA ASN A 276 -19.92 7.09 -19.69
C ASN A 276 -20.94 6.33 -18.82
N LYS A 277 -20.65 5.05 -18.55
CA LYS A 277 -21.49 4.20 -17.71
C LYS A 277 -20.81 3.92 -16.38
N SER A 278 -21.60 3.84 -15.33
CA SER A 278 -21.11 3.37 -14.02
C SER A 278 -20.55 1.95 -14.14
N LYS A 279 -19.44 1.70 -13.48
CA LYS A 279 -18.84 0.36 -13.38
C LYS A 279 -19.28 -0.38 -12.11
N GLY A 280 -20.07 0.25 -11.24
CA GLY A 280 -20.50 -0.33 -9.98
C GLY A 280 -20.83 0.72 -8.94
N HIS A 281 -20.69 0.40 -7.67
CA HIS A 281 -20.99 1.32 -6.59
C HIS A 281 -19.99 1.25 -5.43
N VAL A 282 -19.86 2.37 -4.73
CA VAL A 282 -19.03 2.47 -3.51
C VAL A 282 -19.82 1.87 -2.34
N VAL A 283 -19.37 0.73 -1.83
CA VAL A 283 -19.99 0.06 -0.67
C VAL A 283 -19.73 0.89 0.60
N THR A 284 -18.50 1.31 0.83
CA THR A 284 -18.08 2.07 2.01
C THR A 284 -18.05 3.57 1.74
N ARG A 285 -19.18 4.28 1.87
CA ARG A 285 -19.20 5.75 1.74
C ARG A 285 -18.28 6.46 2.75
N LYS A 286 -18.24 5.94 3.99
CA LYS A 286 -17.22 6.24 5.00
C LYS A 286 -16.28 5.04 5.07
N PRO A 287 -14.97 5.24 5.25
CA PRO A 287 -14.07 4.10 5.40
C PRO A 287 -14.41 3.31 6.66
N ILE A 288 -14.21 2.01 6.63
CA ILE A 288 -14.20 1.19 7.84
C ILE A 288 -12.86 1.43 8.54
N LEU A 289 -12.91 1.65 9.84
CA LEU A 289 -11.75 1.92 10.68
C LEU A 289 -11.52 0.72 11.62
N PRO A 290 -10.28 0.50 12.09
CA PRO A 290 -9.99 -0.52 13.09
C PRO A 290 -10.82 -0.31 14.37
N SER A 291 -11.25 -1.42 14.96
CA SER A 291 -11.93 -1.38 16.25
C SER A 291 -10.96 -1.01 17.39
N ASP A 292 -11.51 -0.61 18.53
CA ASP A 292 -10.70 -0.31 19.72
C ASP A 292 -9.93 -1.56 20.18
N GLU A 293 -10.52 -2.75 20.06
CA GLU A 293 -9.89 -4.03 20.39
C GLU A 293 -8.69 -4.32 19.45
N GLU A 294 -8.82 -4.01 18.16
CA GLU A 294 -7.70 -4.14 17.23
C GLU A 294 -6.58 -3.14 17.56
N LEU A 295 -6.92 -1.91 17.92
CA LEU A 295 -5.94 -0.87 18.28
C LEU A 295 -5.14 -1.22 19.54
N GLU A 296 -5.73 -1.94 20.49
CA GLU A 296 -5.03 -2.42 21.68
C GLU A 296 -3.96 -3.47 21.36
N VAL A 297 -4.23 -4.39 20.42
CA VAL A 297 -3.31 -5.48 20.06
C VAL A 297 -2.39 -5.15 18.89
N ASN A 298 -2.80 -4.20 18.01
CA ASN A 298 -2.07 -3.80 16.82
C ASN A 298 -2.05 -2.28 16.63
N SER A 299 -1.16 -1.59 17.31
CA SER A 299 -1.03 -0.13 17.20
C SER A 299 -0.69 0.38 15.78
N ARG A 300 -0.25 -0.52 14.87
CA ARG A 300 0.06 -0.18 13.47
C ARG A 300 -1.19 0.08 12.65
N SER A 301 -2.34 -0.50 13.05
CA SER A 301 -3.62 -0.29 12.39
C SER A 301 -4.23 1.10 12.60
N LYS A 302 -3.68 1.91 13.53
CA LYS A 302 -4.23 3.22 13.91
C LYS A 302 -4.57 4.17 12.75
N SER A 303 -3.84 4.09 11.65
CA SER A 303 -4.05 4.95 10.48
C SER A 303 -4.81 4.25 9.36
N ALA A 304 -5.14 2.97 9.54
CA ALA A 304 -5.75 2.14 8.52
C ALA A 304 -7.18 2.58 8.19
N LYS A 305 -7.54 2.44 6.92
CA LYS A 305 -8.88 2.72 6.40
C LYS A 305 -9.19 1.70 5.31
N LEU A 306 -10.23 0.92 5.49
CA LEU A 306 -10.74 0.02 4.46
C LEU A 306 -11.77 0.74 3.59
N ARG A 307 -11.59 0.63 2.27
CA ARG A 307 -12.56 1.06 1.27
C ARG A 307 -12.92 -0.10 0.36
N VAL A 308 -14.20 -0.17 0.01
CA VAL A 308 -14.77 -1.26 -0.78
C VAL A 308 -15.58 -0.69 -1.94
N PHE A 309 -15.35 -1.27 -3.12
CA PHE A 309 -16.15 -1.02 -4.33
C PHE A 309 -16.67 -2.35 -4.86
N GLU A 310 -17.93 -2.39 -5.26
CA GLU A 310 -18.57 -3.55 -5.87
C GLU A 310 -18.83 -3.28 -7.35
N LYS A 311 -18.37 -4.17 -8.19
CA LYS A 311 -18.61 -4.15 -9.65
C LYS A 311 -20.06 -4.44 -9.95
N LYS A 312 -20.61 -3.75 -10.94
CA LYS A 312 -21.93 -4.02 -11.49
C LYS A 312 -21.87 -3.82 -13.01
N ASP A 313 -22.27 -4.84 -13.74
CA ASP A 313 -22.37 -4.80 -15.19
C ASP A 313 -23.66 -4.12 -15.70
#